data_9fddf603487f720a5d16d5f007ee9516
#
_entry.id   9fddf603487f720a5d16d5f007ee9516
#
_cell.length_a   1.000
_cell.length_b   1.000
_cell.length_c   1.000
_cell.angle_alpha   90.00
_cell.angle_beta   90.00
_cell.angle_gamma   90.00
#
_symmetry.space_group_name_H-M   'P 1'
#
loop_
_entity.id
_entity.type
_entity.pdbx_description
1 polymer ?
#
loop_
_entity_poly.entity_id
_entity_poly.type
_entity_poly.pdbx_seq_one_letter_code
_entity_poly.pdbx_strand_id
1 'polypeptide(L)'
;TPTPTPAGGMAPMIPAVKGDCPRFANGTITFMGLGGIKVAAGTKAASPGAPFVFYWHGTGSTSGEYSGMAAAVVQGVTSEGGVLVSLNGSTGGDALSGTSVFGKGDLDVGDQLVACAIRDHNVDPKRIFATGCSAGGLFATNQTVLRSSYMAAAAPNSGGMAFPQAFQATGVPALMTVHGRPGGDVVVIDFSQSSMTADNAYKKRGSFVINCNHGGGHCGGGGLAGDIWKFFKAHPYGTSPSPWKDALPAGFNSACKIF
;
A
#
# COMPACT_ATOMS: atom_id res chain seq x y z
N THR A 1 23.72 -32.74 -0.23
CA THR A 1 23.53 -31.40 -0.84
C THR A 1 23.30 -30.40 0.25
N PRO A 2 24.12 -29.31 0.34
CA PRO A 2 23.89 -28.27 1.33
C PRO A 2 22.55 -27.58 1.05
N THR A 3 21.73 -27.45 2.08
CA THR A 3 20.50 -26.65 2.06
C THR A 3 20.88 -25.21 1.68
N PRO A 4 20.24 -24.59 0.67
CA PRO A 4 20.54 -23.21 0.33
C PRO A 4 20.22 -22.32 1.52
N THR A 5 21.23 -21.62 2.01
CA THR A 5 21.06 -20.55 2.99
C THR A 5 20.09 -19.52 2.41
N PRO A 6 19.03 -19.13 3.11
CA PRO A 6 18.17 -18.05 2.63
C PRO A 6 19.06 -16.83 2.40
N ALA A 7 19.04 -16.26 1.19
CA ALA A 7 19.69 -15.01 0.91
C ALA A 7 19.17 -14.01 1.95
N GLY A 8 20.05 -13.51 2.80
CA GLY A 8 19.70 -12.58 3.87
C GLY A 8 19.00 -11.37 3.24
N GLY A 9 17.68 -11.30 3.36
CA GLY A 9 16.88 -10.23 2.79
C GLY A 9 17.37 -8.91 3.38
N MET A 10 17.63 -7.94 2.52
CA MET A 10 18.06 -6.61 2.91
C MET A 10 17.08 -6.03 3.94
N ALA A 11 17.58 -5.50 5.04
CA ALA A 11 16.73 -4.87 6.04
C ALA A 11 16.10 -3.59 5.45
N PRO A 12 14.84 -3.28 5.79
CA PRO A 12 14.21 -2.04 5.36
C PRO A 12 14.93 -0.83 5.99
N MET A 13 15.12 0.22 5.18
CA MET A 13 15.75 1.47 5.64
C MET A 13 14.66 2.45 6.08
N ILE A 14 14.36 2.43 7.37
CA ILE A 14 13.32 3.28 7.96
C ILE A 14 13.89 4.68 8.21
N PRO A 15 13.16 5.76 7.85
CA PRO A 15 13.53 7.12 8.20
C PRO A 15 13.68 7.31 9.71
N ALA A 16 14.62 8.14 10.14
CA ALA A 16 14.75 8.49 11.55
C ALA A 16 13.54 9.31 12.03
N VAL A 17 13.10 9.09 13.26
CA VAL A 17 12.04 9.89 13.88
C VAL A 17 12.54 11.33 14.06
N LYS A 18 11.70 12.30 13.68
CA LYS A 18 11.92 13.74 13.85
C LYS A 18 10.81 14.33 14.71
N GLY A 19 11.16 14.82 15.90
CA GLY A 19 10.22 15.43 16.83
C GLY A 19 9.32 14.43 17.57
N ASP A 20 8.17 14.93 18.03
CA ASP A 20 7.22 14.15 18.81
C ASP A 20 6.36 13.28 17.93
N CYS A 21 6.02 12.09 18.41
CA CYS A 21 5.16 11.15 17.71
C CYS A 21 3.70 11.27 18.16
N PRO A 22 2.74 11.04 17.26
CA PRO A 22 1.35 11.01 17.62
C PRO A 22 1.02 9.72 18.36
N ARG A 23 0.00 9.75 19.21
CA ARG A 23 -0.56 8.53 19.78
C ARG A 23 -1.39 7.80 18.73
N PHE A 24 -1.05 6.56 18.42
CA PHE A 24 -1.84 5.71 17.53
C PHE A 24 -3.01 5.08 18.30
N ALA A 25 -4.18 5.72 18.20
CA ALA A 25 -5.44 5.22 18.75
C ALA A 25 -6.54 5.43 17.73
N ASN A 26 -7.60 4.62 17.80
CA ASN A 26 -8.76 4.79 16.90
C ASN A 26 -9.31 6.21 16.94
N GLY A 27 -9.50 6.82 15.78
CA GLY A 27 -10.04 8.17 15.67
C GLY A 27 -9.34 9.04 14.65
N THR A 28 -9.20 10.33 15.01
CA THR A 28 -8.58 11.34 14.14
C THR A 28 -7.45 12.01 14.89
N ILE A 29 -6.31 12.16 14.23
CA ILE A 29 -5.14 12.84 14.78
C ILE A 29 -4.72 14.03 13.92
N THR A 30 -3.93 14.93 14.50
CA THR A 30 -3.16 15.96 13.80
C THR A 30 -1.68 15.63 13.98
N PHE A 31 -0.93 15.65 12.90
CA PHE A 31 0.51 15.35 12.96
C PHE A 31 1.28 16.16 11.92
N MET A 32 2.40 16.77 12.29
CA MET A 32 3.23 17.63 11.45
C MET A 32 2.43 18.75 10.75
N GLY A 33 1.45 19.34 11.46
CA GLY A 33 0.58 20.39 10.91
C GLY A 33 -0.55 19.87 9.99
N LEU A 34 -0.57 18.60 9.63
CA LEU A 34 -1.65 17.99 8.86
C LEU A 34 -2.73 17.45 9.80
N GLY A 35 -3.93 18.03 9.69
CA GLY A 35 -5.12 17.57 10.42
C GLY A 35 -5.91 16.51 9.67
N GLY A 36 -6.88 15.91 10.35
CA GLY A 36 -7.84 15.00 9.72
C GLY A 36 -7.28 13.62 9.35
N ILE A 37 -6.11 13.24 9.85
CA ILE A 37 -5.55 11.91 9.65
C ILE A 37 -6.41 10.91 10.42
N LYS A 38 -7.05 9.99 9.74
CA LYS A 38 -7.79 8.89 10.36
C LYS A 38 -6.85 7.75 10.72
N VAL A 39 -7.07 7.19 11.91
CA VAL A 39 -6.32 6.05 12.43
C VAL A 39 -7.29 4.94 12.81
N ALA A 40 -7.01 3.74 12.34
CA ALA A 40 -7.58 2.51 12.87
C ALA A 40 -6.44 1.68 13.47
N ALA A 41 -6.46 1.48 14.78
CA ALA A 41 -5.41 0.80 15.53
C ALA A 41 -5.97 -0.40 16.28
N GLY A 42 -5.21 -1.49 16.30
CA GLY A 42 -5.51 -2.67 17.08
C GLY A 42 -5.39 -2.40 18.59
N THR A 43 -6.24 -3.04 19.37
CA THR A 43 -6.25 -2.92 20.84
C THR A 43 -5.40 -3.99 21.53
N LYS A 44 -5.01 -5.04 20.83
CA LYS A 44 -4.09 -6.04 21.38
C LYS A 44 -2.74 -5.39 21.66
N ALA A 45 -2.13 -5.73 22.80
CA ALA A 45 -0.71 -5.48 22.98
C ALA A 45 0.02 -6.00 21.73
N ALA A 46 0.68 -5.10 21.02
CA ALA A 46 1.30 -5.44 19.76
C ALA A 46 2.32 -6.56 20.00
N SER A 47 2.04 -7.74 19.44
CA SER A 47 3.09 -8.77 19.34
C SER A 47 4.15 -8.24 18.38
N PRO A 48 5.44 -8.60 18.57
CA PRO A 48 6.44 -8.30 17.56
C PRO A 48 5.93 -8.73 16.20
N GLY A 49 5.83 -7.78 15.24
CA GLY A 49 5.33 -8.08 13.91
C GLY A 49 4.01 -7.42 13.51
N ALA A 50 3.52 -6.43 14.26
CA ALA A 50 2.31 -5.68 13.90
C ALA A 50 2.43 -4.99 12.52
N PRO A 51 1.41 -5.07 11.65
CA PRO A 51 1.44 -4.42 10.33
C PRO A 51 1.13 -2.92 10.42
N PHE A 52 1.64 -2.17 9.43
CA PHE A 52 1.24 -0.80 9.17
C PHE A 52 0.73 -0.67 7.74
N VAL A 53 -0.44 -0.05 7.55
CA VAL A 53 -1.04 0.14 6.22
C VAL A 53 -1.40 1.60 6.01
N PHE A 54 -0.96 2.16 4.90
CA PHE A 54 -1.50 3.40 4.37
C PHE A 54 -2.76 3.11 3.54
N TYR A 55 -3.80 3.90 3.77
CA TYR A 55 -4.94 3.99 2.87
C TYR A 55 -5.02 5.41 2.29
N TRP A 56 -5.03 5.52 0.96
CA TRP A 56 -5.13 6.76 0.22
C TRP A 56 -6.48 6.85 -0.49
N HIS A 57 -7.23 7.91 -0.24
CA HIS A 57 -8.59 8.07 -0.78
C HIS A 57 -8.61 8.59 -2.22
N GLY A 58 -9.75 8.43 -2.91
CA GLY A 58 -9.98 8.96 -4.26
C GLY A 58 -10.20 10.47 -4.26
N THR A 59 -10.05 11.09 -5.44
CA THR A 59 -10.34 12.53 -5.64
C THR A 59 -11.78 12.84 -5.23
N GLY A 60 -11.96 13.89 -4.44
CA GLY A 60 -13.26 14.32 -3.95
C GLY A 60 -13.78 13.54 -2.74
N SER A 61 -13.05 12.53 -2.27
CA SER A 61 -13.34 11.79 -1.05
C SER A 61 -12.57 12.34 0.16
N THR A 62 -12.49 11.59 1.24
CA THR A 62 -11.83 11.97 2.49
C THR A 62 -11.05 10.80 3.09
N SER A 63 -10.24 11.08 4.10
CA SER A 63 -9.55 10.06 4.90
C SER A 63 -10.48 9.01 5.54
N GLY A 64 -11.80 9.21 5.55
CA GLY A 64 -12.79 8.23 6.03
C GLY A 64 -13.13 7.11 5.04
N GLU A 65 -12.74 7.22 3.76
CA GLU A 65 -13.09 6.28 2.69
C GLU A 65 -12.67 4.82 2.99
N TYR A 66 -11.57 4.63 3.70
CA TYR A 66 -11.04 3.29 4.01
C TYR A 66 -12.06 2.37 4.69
N SER A 67 -12.99 2.93 5.46
CA SER A 67 -13.99 2.16 6.22
C SER A 67 -14.95 1.38 5.32
N GLY A 68 -15.25 1.91 4.14
CA GLY A 68 -16.07 1.24 3.12
C GLY A 68 -15.25 0.41 2.13
N MET A 69 -14.14 1.00 1.64
CA MET A 69 -13.38 0.41 0.53
C MET A 69 -12.39 -0.67 0.96
N ALA A 70 -11.91 -0.64 2.19
CA ALA A 70 -10.85 -1.52 2.69
C ALA A 70 -11.21 -2.22 4.01
N ALA A 71 -12.49 -2.45 4.29
CA ALA A 71 -12.95 -2.98 5.57
C ALA A 71 -12.24 -4.27 6.01
N ALA A 72 -12.03 -5.22 5.10
CA ALA A 72 -11.31 -6.46 5.42
C ALA A 72 -9.82 -6.24 5.69
N VAL A 73 -9.20 -5.25 5.04
CA VAL A 73 -7.82 -4.83 5.35
C VAL A 73 -7.75 -4.22 6.73
N VAL A 74 -8.69 -3.30 7.06
CA VAL A 74 -8.81 -2.70 8.41
C VAL A 74 -8.94 -3.76 9.48
N GLN A 75 -9.88 -4.70 9.30
CA GLN A 75 -10.08 -5.80 10.23
C GLN A 75 -8.81 -6.66 10.38
N GLY A 76 -8.16 -6.98 9.28
CA GLY A 76 -6.93 -7.75 9.29
C GLY A 76 -5.81 -7.05 10.06
N VAL A 77 -5.55 -5.79 9.75
CA VAL A 77 -4.53 -4.96 10.41
C VAL A 77 -4.79 -4.86 11.91
N THR A 78 -6.00 -4.46 12.29
CA THR A 78 -6.34 -4.21 13.71
C THR A 78 -6.40 -5.50 14.52
N SER A 79 -6.80 -6.62 13.92
CA SER A 79 -6.79 -7.94 14.60
C SER A 79 -5.39 -8.42 14.97
N GLU A 80 -4.38 -7.98 14.23
CA GLU A 80 -2.96 -8.28 14.50
C GLU A 80 -2.26 -7.20 15.36
N GLY A 81 -3.02 -6.24 15.92
CA GLY A 81 -2.48 -5.16 16.74
C GLY A 81 -1.83 -4.04 15.93
N GLY A 82 -2.02 -4.04 14.62
CA GLY A 82 -1.42 -3.08 13.70
C GLY A 82 -2.16 -1.75 13.60
N VAL A 83 -1.66 -0.91 12.72
CA VAL A 83 -2.17 0.44 12.48
C VAL A 83 -2.48 0.63 11.00
N LEU A 84 -3.68 1.13 10.70
CA LEU A 84 -3.98 1.72 9.40
C LEU A 84 -4.11 3.23 9.58
N VAL A 85 -3.47 4.00 8.69
CA VAL A 85 -3.63 5.46 8.62
C VAL A 85 -4.16 5.88 7.27
N SER A 86 -5.01 6.90 7.26
CA SER A 86 -5.50 7.54 6.04
C SER A 86 -5.42 9.05 6.17
N LEU A 87 -4.76 9.70 5.22
CA LEU A 87 -4.54 11.15 5.17
C LEU A 87 -5.55 11.80 4.21
N ASN A 88 -5.91 13.06 4.48
CA ASN A 88 -6.78 13.85 3.58
C ASN A 88 -6.03 14.51 2.40
N GLY A 89 -4.71 14.39 2.37
CA GLY A 89 -3.86 15.21 1.48
C GLY A 89 -3.49 16.55 2.10
N SER A 90 -2.23 16.95 1.91
CA SER A 90 -1.69 18.10 2.62
C SER A 90 -1.96 19.43 1.91
N THR A 91 -1.77 19.51 0.60
CA THR A 91 -1.74 20.81 -0.12
C THR A 91 -2.14 20.68 -1.59
N GLY A 92 -2.77 19.63 -2.00
CA GLY A 92 -2.96 19.30 -3.41
C GLY A 92 -1.79 18.52 -3.98
N GLY A 93 -2.01 17.97 -5.16
CA GLY A 93 -1.06 17.07 -5.81
C GLY A 93 0.15 17.80 -6.38
N ASP A 94 1.15 17.02 -6.69
CA ASP A 94 2.32 17.44 -7.43
C ASP A 94 2.65 16.47 -8.57
N ALA A 95 3.64 16.82 -9.39
CA ALA A 95 4.05 16.00 -10.52
C ALA A 95 4.59 14.60 -10.11
N LEU A 96 5.07 14.44 -8.87
CA LEU A 96 5.57 13.16 -8.37
C LEU A 96 4.44 12.19 -8.06
N SER A 97 3.32 12.70 -7.56
CA SER A 97 2.17 11.85 -7.22
C SER A 97 1.35 11.41 -8.44
N GLY A 98 1.41 12.18 -9.53
CA GLY A 98 0.52 11.99 -10.67
C GLY A 98 -0.95 12.26 -10.33
N THR A 99 -1.22 12.93 -9.21
CA THR A 99 -2.57 13.25 -8.72
C THR A 99 -2.68 14.71 -8.31
N SER A 100 -3.91 15.23 -8.20
CA SER A 100 -4.20 16.56 -7.68
C SER A 100 -4.50 16.58 -6.18
N VAL A 101 -4.32 15.45 -5.49
CA VAL A 101 -4.74 15.27 -4.08
C VAL A 101 -3.54 15.15 -3.15
N PHE A 102 -2.58 14.31 -3.50
CA PHE A 102 -1.44 13.96 -2.66
C PHE A 102 -0.13 14.40 -3.30
N GLY A 103 0.87 14.70 -2.50
CA GLY A 103 2.16 15.16 -2.96
C GLY A 103 3.32 14.79 -2.04
N LYS A 104 4.48 15.41 -2.29
CA LYS A 104 5.71 15.15 -1.52
C LYS A 104 5.52 15.37 -0.03
N GLY A 105 4.74 16.36 0.39
CA GLY A 105 4.47 16.62 1.80
C GLY A 105 3.77 15.45 2.49
N ASP A 106 2.86 14.77 1.77
CA ASP A 106 2.18 13.58 2.30
C ASP A 106 3.14 12.40 2.46
N LEU A 107 4.12 12.23 1.54
CA LEU A 107 5.18 11.24 1.70
C LEU A 107 6.04 11.53 2.94
N ASP A 108 6.40 12.78 3.18
CA ASP A 108 7.23 13.18 4.31
C ASP A 108 6.49 12.96 5.65
N VAL A 109 5.18 13.25 5.72
CA VAL A 109 4.32 12.90 6.86
C VAL A 109 4.22 11.39 7.02
N GLY A 110 4.03 10.66 5.92
CA GLY A 110 3.98 9.20 5.90
C GLY A 110 5.25 8.55 6.44
N ASP A 111 6.42 9.05 6.03
CA ASP A 111 7.72 8.60 6.52
C ASP A 111 7.80 8.71 8.05
N GLN A 112 7.33 9.80 8.62
CA GLN A 112 7.35 10.04 10.07
C GLN A 112 6.29 9.21 10.80
N LEU A 113 5.10 8.99 10.23
CA LEU A 113 4.09 8.11 10.79
C LEU A 113 4.61 6.66 10.90
N VAL A 114 5.29 6.16 9.87
CA VAL A 114 5.93 4.83 9.90
C VAL A 114 7.01 4.76 10.98
N ALA A 115 7.93 5.73 11.01
CA ALA A 115 9.01 5.75 11.98
C ALA A 115 8.47 5.79 13.42
N CYS A 116 7.46 6.60 13.68
CA CYS A 116 6.77 6.69 14.96
C CYS A 116 6.03 5.38 15.32
N ALA A 117 5.33 4.77 14.38
CA ALA A 117 4.61 3.53 14.64
C ALA A 117 5.55 2.36 14.96
N ILE A 118 6.70 2.30 14.32
CA ILE A 118 7.74 1.31 14.65
C ILE A 118 8.27 1.54 16.07
N ARG A 119 8.57 2.79 16.44
CA ARG A 119 9.10 3.12 17.75
C ARG A 119 8.10 2.91 18.89
N ASP A 120 6.86 3.37 18.71
CA ASP A 120 5.89 3.56 19.80
C ASP A 120 4.71 2.59 19.76
N HIS A 121 4.48 1.89 18.63
CA HIS A 121 3.35 0.97 18.46
C HIS A 121 3.81 -0.45 18.06
N ASN A 122 5.11 -0.74 18.19
CA ASN A 122 5.70 -2.05 17.92
C ASN A 122 5.37 -2.62 16.51
N VAL A 123 5.33 -1.74 15.50
CA VAL A 123 5.15 -2.14 14.11
C VAL A 123 6.41 -2.84 13.61
N ASP A 124 6.23 -3.96 12.90
CA ASP A 124 7.33 -4.63 12.20
C ASP A 124 7.77 -3.80 10.99
N PRO A 125 9.01 -3.33 10.92
CA PRO A 125 9.52 -2.57 9.78
C PRO A 125 9.43 -3.31 8.43
N LYS A 126 9.26 -4.62 8.44
CA LYS A 126 9.04 -5.43 7.24
C LYS A 126 7.57 -5.48 6.77
N ARG A 127 6.64 -4.95 7.55
CA ARG A 127 5.21 -5.08 7.28
C ARG A 127 4.53 -3.73 7.03
N ILE A 128 5.13 -2.92 6.14
CA ILE A 128 4.64 -1.59 5.76
C ILE A 128 4.03 -1.67 4.35
N PHE A 129 2.75 -1.37 4.22
CA PHE A 129 1.97 -1.57 3.00
C PHE A 129 1.19 -0.32 2.63
N ALA A 130 0.76 -0.23 1.36
CA ALA A 130 -0.12 0.83 0.88
C ALA A 130 -1.25 0.29 0.01
N THR A 131 -2.43 0.88 0.16
CA THR A 131 -3.59 0.66 -0.72
C THR A 131 -4.37 1.96 -0.87
N GLY A 132 -5.32 1.99 -1.76
CA GLY A 132 -6.16 3.16 -1.99
C GLY A 132 -6.94 3.04 -3.29
N CYS A 133 -7.83 4.01 -3.53
CA CYS A 133 -8.68 4.04 -4.71
C CYS A 133 -8.36 5.27 -5.59
N SER A 134 -8.39 5.11 -6.93
CA SER A 134 -8.30 6.24 -7.87
C SER A 134 -7.00 7.05 -7.67
N ALA A 135 -7.11 8.36 -7.41
CA ALA A 135 -5.95 9.18 -7.04
C ALA A 135 -5.14 8.55 -5.90
N GLY A 136 -5.81 7.98 -4.90
CA GLY A 136 -5.17 7.26 -3.81
C GLY A 136 -4.50 5.96 -4.25
N GLY A 137 -5.08 5.25 -5.23
CA GLY A 137 -4.47 4.07 -5.84
C GLY A 137 -3.20 4.42 -6.61
N LEU A 138 -3.20 5.51 -7.38
CA LEU A 138 -2.01 6.04 -8.03
C LEU A 138 -0.95 6.42 -7.00
N PHE A 139 -1.36 7.11 -5.94
CA PHE A 139 -0.42 7.54 -4.90
C PHE A 139 0.15 6.37 -4.10
N ALA A 140 -0.65 5.34 -3.77
CA ALA A 140 -0.16 4.12 -3.10
C ALA A 140 0.93 3.42 -3.92
N THR A 141 0.76 3.36 -5.25
CA THR A 141 1.77 2.82 -6.17
C THR A 141 3.02 3.69 -6.15
N ASN A 142 2.87 5.01 -6.31
CA ASN A 142 3.99 5.94 -6.35
C ASN A 142 4.73 6.01 -5.01
N GLN A 143 4.03 6.02 -3.87
CA GLN A 143 4.65 5.90 -2.55
C GLN A 143 5.54 4.66 -2.47
N THR A 144 5.03 3.53 -2.92
CA THR A 144 5.77 2.27 -2.85
C THR A 144 7.02 2.29 -3.74
N VAL A 145 6.97 2.95 -4.89
CA VAL A 145 8.12 3.18 -5.77
C VAL A 145 9.15 4.12 -5.12
N LEU A 146 8.67 5.26 -4.63
CA LEU A 146 9.49 6.32 -4.05
C LEU A 146 10.02 5.99 -2.64
N ARG A 147 9.48 4.96 -2.02
CA ARG A 147 9.87 4.45 -0.68
C ARG A 147 10.16 2.95 -0.72
N SER A 148 10.60 2.44 -1.88
CA SER A 148 10.93 1.03 -2.05
C SER A 148 12.01 0.53 -1.09
N SER A 149 12.74 1.43 -0.42
CA SER A 149 13.69 1.09 0.63
C SER A 149 13.07 0.52 1.90
N TYR A 150 11.74 0.72 2.13
CA TYR A 150 11.04 0.17 3.28
C TYR A 150 9.61 -0.31 2.98
N MET A 151 8.98 0.12 1.89
CA MET A 151 7.65 -0.36 1.53
C MET A 151 7.71 -1.82 1.07
N ALA A 152 6.90 -2.67 1.68
CA ALA A 152 6.87 -4.09 1.39
C ALA A 152 6.02 -4.43 0.16
N ALA A 153 4.82 -3.84 0.07
CA ALA A 153 3.92 -4.08 -1.05
C ALA A 153 2.88 -2.96 -1.21
N ALA A 154 2.31 -2.86 -2.42
CA ALA A 154 1.14 -2.05 -2.71
C ALA A 154 0.01 -2.87 -3.32
N ALA A 155 -1.23 -2.46 -3.02
CA ALA A 155 -2.44 -3.02 -3.63
C ALA A 155 -3.41 -1.90 -4.07
N PRO A 156 -3.09 -1.15 -5.14
CA PRO A 156 -3.94 -0.08 -5.64
C PRO A 156 -5.23 -0.62 -6.28
N ASN A 157 -6.37 0.00 -5.96
CA ASN A 157 -7.64 -0.23 -6.63
C ASN A 157 -7.90 0.94 -7.60
N SER A 158 -8.12 0.66 -8.88
CA SER A 158 -8.15 1.67 -9.95
C SER A 158 -7.00 2.67 -9.78
N GLY A 159 -5.77 2.14 -9.76
CA GLY A 159 -4.55 2.89 -9.50
C GLY A 159 -3.47 2.59 -10.54
N GLY A 160 -2.26 2.29 -10.09
CA GLY A 160 -1.12 1.98 -10.94
C GLY A 160 -0.23 3.20 -11.19
N MET A 161 0.34 3.30 -12.39
CA MET A 161 1.22 4.41 -12.79
C MET A 161 0.63 5.15 -13.98
N ALA A 162 0.22 6.40 -13.78
CA ALA A 162 -0.17 7.28 -14.88
C ALA A 162 1.02 7.58 -15.81
N PHE A 163 2.21 7.70 -15.23
CA PHE A 163 3.48 7.86 -15.94
C PHE A 163 4.55 6.96 -15.31
N PRO A 164 5.48 6.39 -16.12
CA PRO A 164 6.59 5.60 -15.58
C PRO A 164 7.41 6.40 -14.58
N GLN A 165 7.66 5.82 -13.41
CA GLN A 165 8.51 6.41 -12.37
C GLN A 165 9.69 5.49 -12.04
N ALA A 166 10.80 6.11 -11.65
CA ALA A 166 11.98 5.37 -11.24
C ALA A 166 11.88 4.95 -9.77
N PHE A 167 12.09 3.65 -9.52
CA PHE A 167 12.22 3.16 -8.15
C PHE A 167 13.44 3.78 -7.47
N GLN A 168 13.36 4.02 -6.18
CA GLN A 168 14.54 4.27 -5.37
C GLN A 168 15.50 3.06 -5.42
N ALA A 169 16.75 3.28 -5.09
CA ALA A 169 17.84 2.35 -5.37
C ALA A 169 17.66 0.94 -4.78
N THR A 170 16.98 0.81 -3.65
CA THR A 170 16.88 -0.43 -2.88
C THR A 170 15.44 -0.92 -2.77
N GLY A 171 15.29 -2.23 -2.55
CA GLY A 171 14.00 -2.88 -2.36
C GLY A 171 13.31 -3.31 -3.64
N VAL A 172 12.56 -4.40 -3.51
CA VAL A 172 11.76 -5.00 -4.58
C VAL A 172 10.37 -5.27 -4.01
N PRO A 173 9.54 -4.22 -3.86
CA PRO A 173 8.21 -4.37 -3.28
C PRO A 173 7.30 -5.20 -4.18
N ALA A 174 6.39 -5.98 -3.59
CA ALA A 174 5.39 -6.71 -4.36
C ALA A 174 4.22 -5.81 -4.77
N LEU A 175 3.51 -6.16 -5.84
CA LEU A 175 2.37 -5.40 -6.35
C LEU A 175 1.17 -6.30 -6.62
N MET A 176 -0.02 -5.85 -6.24
CA MET A 176 -1.30 -6.45 -6.64
C MET A 176 -2.19 -5.35 -7.20
N THR A 177 -2.20 -5.15 -8.51
CA THR A 177 -3.12 -4.18 -9.12
C THR A 177 -4.54 -4.73 -9.14
N VAL A 178 -5.50 -3.87 -8.80
CA VAL A 178 -6.94 -4.14 -8.86
C VAL A 178 -7.58 -3.08 -9.74
N HIS A 179 -8.25 -3.49 -10.79
CA HIS A 179 -8.86 -2.56 -11.75
C HIS A 179 -10.11 -3.14 -12.42
N GLY A 180 -10.91 -2.27 -13.00
CA GLY A 180 -12.05 -2.64 -13.81
C GLY A 180 -11.67 -3.10 -15.23
N ARG A 181 -12.68 -3.40 -16.04
CA ARG A 181 -12.45 -3.79 -17.44
C ARG A 181 -11.82 -2.65 -18.25
N PRO A 182 -11.03 -2.96 -19.27
CA PRO A 182 -10.52 -1.96 -20.22
C PRO A 182 -11.65 -1.12 -20.83
N GLY A 183 -11.46 0.21 -20.87
CA GLY A 183 -12.48 1.16 -21.32
C GLY A 183 -13.71 1.30 -20.40
N GLY A 184 -13.79 0.55 -19.30
CA GLY A 184 -14.85 0.65 -18.30
C GLY A 184 -14.40 1.23 -16.95
N ASP A 185 -13.09 1.27 -16.73
CA ASP A 185 -12.47 1.89 -15.56
C ASP A 185 -11.77 3.20 -15.98
N VAL A 186 -12.56 4.15 -16.47
CA VAL A 186 -12.07 5.42 -17.02
C VAL A 186 -12.74 6.57 -16.29
N VAL A 187 -11.93 7.51 -15.77
CA VAL A 187 -12.39 8.81 -15.25
C VAL A 187 -11.62 9.92 -15.98
N VAL A 188 -10.35 10.17 -15.63
CA VAL A 188 -9.46 11.07 -16.36
C VAL A 188 -8.48 10.29 -17.22
N ILE A 189 -8.11 9.10 -16.75
CA ILE A 189 -7.26 8.14 -17.43
C ILE A 189 -7.95 6.77 -17.45
N ASP A 190 -7.49 5.86 -18.28
CA ASP A 190 -7.87 4.45 -18.23
C ASP A 190 -7.03 3.75 -17.15
N PHE A 191 -7.67 3.36 -16.04
CA PHE A 191 -7.00 2.73 -14.89
C PHE A 191 -6.59 1.28 -15.17
N SER A 192 -7.17 0.63 -16.15
CA SER A 192 -6.66 -0.67 -16.60
C SER A 192 -5.29 -0.53 -17.27
N GLN A 193 -5.08 0.55 -18.04
CA GLN A 193 -3.79 0.85 -18.66
C GLN A 193 -2.75 1.33 -17.65
N SER A 194 -3.13 2.20 -16.70
CA SER A 194 -2.21 2.64 -15.65
C SER A 194 -1.79 1.47 -14.74
N SER A 195 -2.69 0.52 -14.46
CA SER A 195 -2.37 -0.73 -13.76
C SER A 195 -1.37 -1.56 -14.55
N MET A 196 -1.60 -1.76 -15.85
CA MET A 196 -0.68 -2.49 -16.73
C MET A 196 0.70 -1.82 -16.81
N THR A 197 0.77 -0.49 -16.81
CA THR A 197 2.02 0.27 -16.76
C THR A 197 2.79 -0.04 -15.48
N ALA A 198 2.11 -0.06 -14.33
CA ALA A 198 2.70 -0.41 -13.05
C ALA A 198 3.16 -1.87 -13.01
N ASP A 199 2.31 -2.80 -13.48
CA ASP A 199 2.64 -4.23 -13.52
C ASP A 199 3.93 -4.48 -14.29
N ASN A 200 4.07 -3.88 -15.48
CA ASN A 200 5.28 -4.00 -16.29
C ASN A 200 6.52 -3.39 -15.60
N ALA A 201 6.38 -2.23 -14.96
CA ALA A 201 7.46 -1.55 -14.26
C ALA A 201 7.96 -2.38 -13.07
N TYR A 202 7.03 -2.92 -12.26
CA TYR A 202 7.36 -3.76 -11.12
C TYR A 202 7.97 -5.10 -11.54
N LYS A 203 7.40 -5.74 -12.56
CA LYS A 203 7.96 -6.98 -13.12
C LYS A 203 9.38 -6.79 -13.64
N LYS A 204 9.64 -5.70 -14.36
CA LYS A 204 10.98 -5.33 -14.82
C LYS A 204 11.97 -5.14 -13.67
N ARG A 205 11.48 -4.70 -12.50
CA ARG A 205 12.26 -4.59 -11.26
C ARG A 205 12.58 -5.95 -10.62
N GLY A 206 11.89 -7.02 -11.03
CA GLY A 206 11.95 -8.34 -10.41
C GLY A 206 10.94 -8.55 -9.28
N SER A 207 9.97 -7.66 -9.16
CA SER A 207 8.88 -7.76 -8.21
C SER A 207 7.94 -8.92 -8.55
N PHE A 208 7.34 -9.52 -7.51
CA PHE A 208 6.17 -10.37 -7.69
C PHE A 208 4.95 -9.49 -7.97
N VAL A 209 4.21 -9.81 -9.02
CA VAL A 209 3.06 -9.00 -9.47
C VAL A 209 1.83 -9.88 -9.64
N ILE A 210 0.69 -9.41 -9.12
CA ILE A 210 -0.65 -9.96 -9.38
C ILE A 210 -1.46 -8.87 -10.07
N ASN A 211 -2.17 -9.24 -11.15
CA ASN A 211 -3.14 -8.38 -11.82
C ASN A 211 -4.55 -8.93 -11.57
N CYS A 212 -5.46 -8.10 -11.08
CA CYS A 212 -6.85 -8.43 -10.77
C CYS A 212 -7.80 -7.54 -11.58
N ASN A 213 -8.39 -8.09 -12.64
CA ASN A 213 -9.45 -7.42 -13.38
C ASN A 213 -10.82 -7.89 -12.88
N HIS A 214 -11.48 -7.08 -12.04
CA HIS A 214 -12.79 -7.42 -11.48
C HIS A 214 -13.97 -7.24 -12.44
N GLY A 215 -13.72 -6.79 -13.67
CA GLY A 215 -14.72 -6.67 -14.73
C GLY A 215 -15.73 -5.53 -14.57
N GLY A 216 -15.72 -4.84 -13.43
CA GLY A 216 -16.60 -3.70 -13.13
C GLY A 216 -16.04 -2.36 -13.62
N GLY A 217 -16.58 -1.28 -13.06
CA GLY A 217 -16.14 0.10 -13.29
C GLY A 217 -15.13 0.59 -12.25
N HIS A 218 -14.96 1.90 -12.22
CA HIS A 218 -13.99 2.61 -11.39
C HIS A 218 -14.14 2.28 -9.89
N CYS A 219 -13.04 1.93 -9.23
CA CYS A 219 -12.98 1.54 -7.82
C CYS A 219 -13.92 0.41 -7.39
N GLY A 220 -14.38 -0.42 -8.32
CA GLY A 220 -15.30 -1.54 -8.06
C GLY A 220 -14.69 -2.73 -7.31
N GLY A 221 -13.41 -2.69 -6.99
CA GLY A 221 -12.64 -3.80 -6.40
C GLY A 221 -12.85 -4.03 -4.90
N GLY A 222 -13.85 -3.44 -4.25
CA GLY A 222 -14.07 -3.58 -2.79
C GLY A 222 -14.23 -5.02 -2.31
N GLY A 223 -14.79 -5.92 -3.15
CA GLY A 223 -14.89 -7.34 -2.86
C GLY A 223 -13.55 -8.09 -2.79
N LEU A 224 -12.45 -7.46 -3.22
CA LEU A 224 -11.09 -8.01 -3.17
C LEU A 224 -10.30 -7.62 -1.91
N ALA A 225 -10.89 -6.84 -1.00
CA ALA A 225 -10.19 -6.36 0.21
C ALA A 225 -9.63 -7.51 1.08
N GLY A 226 -10.33 -8.66 1.13
CA GLY A 226 -9.84 -9.86 1.80
C GLY A 226 -8.62 -10.47 1.12
N ASP A 227 -8.57 -10.47 -0.21
CA ASP A 227 -7.43 -10.97 -0.97
C ASP A 227 -6.24 -10.02 -0.93
N ILE A 228 -6.49 -8.69 -0.89
CA ILE A 228 -5.47 -7.69 -0.60
C ILE A 228 -4.80 -7.98 0.75
N TRP A 229 -5.60 -8.27 1.79
CA TRP A 229 -5.03 -8.59 3.10
C TRP A 229 -4.21 -9.90 3.09
N LYS A 230 -4.69 -10.96 2.40
CA LYS A 230 -3.90 -12.18 2.21
C LYS A 230 -2.58 -11.89 1.49
N PHE A 231 -2.63 -11.05 0.44
CA PHE A 231 -1.45 -10.65 -0.32
C PHE A 231 -0.43 -9.91 0.55
N PHE A 232 -0.85 -8.94 1.34
CA PHE A 232 0.04 -8.21 2.25
C PHE A 232 0.72 -9.13 3.26
N LYS A 233 -0.04 -10.04 3.87
CA LYS A 233 0.52 -11.02 4.83
C LYS A 233 1.59 -11.93 4.22
N ALA A 234 1.45 -12.26 2.97
CA ALA A 234 2.37 -13.17 2.27
C ALA A 234 3.63 -12.46 1.76
N HIS A 235 3.62 -11.13 1.69
CA HIS A 235 4.70 -10.35 1.08
C HIS A 235 5.28 -9.27 2.01
N PRO A 236 5.82 -9.63 3.18
CA PRO A 236 6.66 -8.71 3.96
C PRO A 236 7.88 -8.26 3.14
N TYR A 237 8.49 -7.15 3.54
CA TYR A 237 9.68 -6.61 2.90
C TYR A 237 10.80 -7.65 2.75
N GLY A 238 11.35 -7.74 1.55
CA GLY A 238 12.41 -8.69 1.23
C GLY A 238 11.92 -10.10 0.90
N THR A 239 10.61 -10.33 0.78
CA THR A 239 10.07 -11.62 0.32
C THR A 239 10.42 -11.85 -1.16
N SER A 240 11.41 -12.68 -1.39
CA SER A 240 11.81 -13.10 -2.74
C SER A 240 12.50 -14.48 -2.65
N PRO A 241 12.08 -15.46 -3.42
CA PRO A 241 10.91 -15.45 -4.30
C PRO A 241 9.57 -15.37 -3.51
N SER A 242 8.51 -14.94 -4.18
CA SER A 242 7.16 -14.99 -3.59
C SER A 242 6.77 -16.43 -3.20
N PRO A 243 6.08 -16.64 -2.06
CA PRO A 243 5.51 -17.94 -1.74
C PRO A 243 4.42 -18.37 -2.74
N TRP A 244 3.93 -17.44 -3.56
CA TRP A 244 2.91 -17.68 -4.58
C TRP A 244 3.46 -17.66 -6.01
N LYS A 245 4.78 -17.78 -6.19
CA LYS A 245 5.46 -17.66 -7.50
C LYS A 245 4.91 -18.61 -8.57
N ASP A 246 4.37 -19.76 -8.17
CA ASP A 246 3.87 -20.80 -9.10
C ASP A 246 2.34 -20.83 -9.19
N ALA A 247 1.62 -20.44 -8.14
CA ALA A 247 0.15 -20.39 -8.10
C ALA A 247 -0.37 -19.49 -6.98
N LEU A 248 -1.52 -18.84 -7.22
CA LEU A 248 -2.26 -18.16 -6.16
C LEU A 248 -2.87 -19.19 -5.19
N PRO A 249 -3.03 -18.85 -3.89
CA PRO A 249 -3.58 -19.77 -2.92
C PRO A 249 -5.04 -20.13 -3.22
N ALA A 250 -5.47 -21.31 -2.77
CA ALA A 250 -6.86 -21.73 -2.89
C ALA A 250 -7.82 -20.68 -2.26
N GLY A 251 -8.93 -20.43 -2.94
CA GLY A 251 -9.92 -19.42 -2.51
C GLY A 251 -9.47 -17.97 -2.73
N PHE A 252 -8.40 -17.73 -3.50
CA PHE A 252 -8.11 -16.39 -4.04
C PHE A 252 -9.07 -16.07 -5.18
N ASN A 253 -9.45 -14.81 -5.33
CA ASN A 253 -10.43 -14.41 -6.32
C ASN A 253 -9.97 -14.76 -7.76
N SER A 254 -10.85 -15.38 -8.54
CA SER A 254 -10.56 -15.83 -9.91
C SER A 254 -10.33 -14.67 -10.90
N ALA A 255 -10.67 -13.44 -10.53
CA ALA A 255 -10.34 -12.24 -11.29
C ALA A 255 -8.82 -11.92 -11.27
N CYS A 256 -8.07 -12.55 -10.37
CA CYS A 256 -6.64 -12.31 -10.15
C CYS A 256 -5.77 -13.35 -10.84
N LYS A 257 -4.66 -12.91 -11.42
CA LYS A 257 -3.66 -13.76 -12.07
C LYS A 257 -2.25 -13.27 -11.72
N ILE A 258 -1.30 -14.19 -11.62
CA ILE A 258 0.13 -13.85 -11.58
C ILE A 258 0.47 -13.24 -12.94
N PHE A 259 1.13 -12.07 -12.92
CA PHE A 259 1.46 -11.28 -14.12
C PHE A 259 2.83 -11.65 -14.72
#